data_a6594ea00fc428b7a5b56d76b384b85c
#
_entry.id   a6594ea00fc428b7a5b56d76b384b85c
#
_cell.length_a   1.000
_cell.length_b   1.000
_cell.length_c   1.000
_cell.angle_alpha   90.00
_cell.angle_beta   90.00
_cell.angle_gamma   90.00
#
_symmetry.space_group_name_H-M   'P 1'
#
loop_
_entity.id
_entity.type
_entity.pdbx_description
1 polymer ?
#
loop_
_entity_poly.entity_id
_entity_poly.type
_entity_poly.pdbx_seq_one_letter_code
_entity_poly.pdbx_strand_id
1 'polypeptide(L)'
;MVTGSDIVEYARNFIGVPYVFGAMSPNGFDCSGLVKYVYGHFGINISRTTKTQINEGKEVGQNQLQLGDLVFPSSGHVTLYVGNGKVIHAPQPGDHVKISNLWSFWRARRILADENDIQFTQQIEQTIAEAEALIKKVSKPSIPTGNFTLQTATCLHRTGNNFEFLVGDYNDNGIPDVYCIKKNNTGSGHTEVHILDGANNYGNFLFQTETILHETDGNWQFCLGDYNNDGYLDLYCICKKNTGSHSTEVHILSGSDDFGSFLLQTGTNLHETDNTWKFCLDDFNGDGYLDLFCIKKSNTGSGSTEVHILGGNSNYQNFIFQTATALHETGDNWDFGVWDNNLYCIAKNNTGSHSTEVHVLSGDSNFQNFLLQTGTQLHETGNDFAFDVYGDKLFAFSKQGQSNSTEVHCIHIPV
;
A
#
# COMPACT_ATOMS: atom_id res chain seq x y z
N MET A 1 -5.44 -21.87 -19.96
CA MET A 1 -4.28 -21.01 -20.34
C MET A 1 -4.23 -20.95 -21.86
N VAL A 2 -3.95 -19.79 -22.43
CA VAL A 2 -3.86 -19.61 -23.91
C VAL A 2 -2.53 -20.17 -24.40
N THR A 3 -2.57 -21.01 -25.42
CA THR A 3 -1.38 -21.63 -26.03
C THR A 3 -1.07 -21.01 -27.39
N GLY A 4 0.15 -21.21 -27.88
CA GLY A 4 0.52 -20.80 -29.23
C GLY A 4 -0.33 -21.48 -30.31
N SER A 5 -0.82 -22.70 -30.04
CA SER A 5 -1.75 -23.41 -30.94
C SER A 5 -3.11 -22.69 -31.03
N ASP A 6 -3.64 -22.21 -29.91
CA ASP A 6 -4.93 -21.48 -29.90
C ASP A 6 -4.82 -20.18 -30.72
N ILE A 7 -3.71 -19.47 -30.56
CA ILE A 7 -3.40 -18.23 -31.32
C ILE A 7 -3.38 -18.52 -32.83
N VAL A 8 -2.67 -19.58 -33.23
CA VAL A 8 -2.53 -19.97 -34.66
C VAL A 8 -3.87 -20.45 -35.21
N GLU A 9 -4.63 -21.25 -34.49
CA GLU A 9 -5.93 -21.75 -34.93
C GLU A 9 -6.91 -20.60 -35.13
N TYR A 10 -6.96 -19.65 -34.20
CA TYR A 10 -7.80 -18.47 -34.35
C TYR A 10 -7.37 -17.59 -35.53
N ALA A 11 -6.06 -17.40 -35.75
CA ALA A 11 -5.53 -16.63 -36.87
C ALA A 11 -5.93 -17.22 -38.25
N ARG A 12 -6.05 -18.54 -38.37
CA ARG A 12 -6.46 -19.24 -39.61
C ARG A 12 -7.86 -18.85 -40.06
N ASN A 13 -8.77 -18.43 -39.19
CA ASN A 13 -10.11 -17.97 -39.55
C ASN A 13 -10.09 -16.73 -40.46
N PHE A 14 -8.98 -16.01 -40.53
CA PHE A 14 -8.87 -14.77 -41.29
C PHE A 14 -8.14 -14.97 -42.64
N ILE A 15 -7.79 -16.20 -43.02
CA ILE A 15 -7.21 -16.49 -44.35
C ILE A 15 -8.21 -16.04 -45.42
N GLY A 16 -7.73 -15.27 -46.39
CA GLY A 16 -8.55 -14.72 -47.48
C GLY A 16 -9.13 -13.31 -47.18
N VAL A 17 -8.98 -12.79 -45.97
CA VAL A 17 -9.36 -11.40 -45.66
C VAL A 17 -8.40 -10.44 -46.37
N PRO A 18 -8.92 -9.39 -47.08
CA PRO A 18 -8.09 -8.48 -47.82
C PRO A 18 -7.11 -7.68 -46.94
N TYR A 19 -5.93 -7.40 -47.52
CA TYR A 19 -5.01 -6.45 -46.91
C TYR A 19 -5.57 -5.03 -47.04
N VAL A 20 -5.68 -4.34 -45.91
CA VAL A 20 -6.05 -2.91 -45.87
C VAL A 20 -5.10 -2.19 -44.91
N PHE A 21 -4.35 -1.24 -45.43
CA PHE A 21 -3.38 -0.48 -44.63
C PHE A 21 -4.09 0.26 -43.47
N GLY A 22 -3.60 0.13 -42.24
CA GLY A 22 -4.17 0.74 -41.05
C GLY A 22 -5.38 -0.01 -40.47
N ALA A 23 -5.87 -1.09 -41.12
CA ALA A 23 -7.04 -1.82 -40.65
C ALA A 23 -6.67 -2.92 -39.61
N MET A 24 -7.65 -3.21 -38.72
CA MET A 24 -7.52 -4.16 -37.63
C MET A 24 -8.90 -4.80 -37.35
N SER A 25 -9.54 -5.34 -38.38
CA SER A 25 -10.86 -5.96 -38.25
C SER A 25 -11.06 -7.08 -39.26
N PRO A 26 -12.03 -8.00 -39.10
CA PRO A 26 -12.34 -9.04 -40.06
C PRO A 26 -12.70 -8.55 -41.48
N ASN A 27 -12.96 -7.26 -41.66
CA ASN A 27 -13.23 -6.65 -42.97
C ASN A 27 -11.94 -6.27 -43.72
N GLY A 28 -10.77 -6.29 -43.06
CA GLY A 28 -9.45 -6.02 -43.61
C GLY A 28 -8.40 -5.91 -42.53
N PHE A 29 -7.19 -6.33 -42.85
CA PHE A 29 -6.06 -6.24 -41.93
C PHE A 29 -4.80 -5.68 -42.61
N ASP A 30 -4.00 -4.89 -41.88
CA ASP A 30 -2.57 -4.81 -42.16
C ASP A 30 -1.79 -5.86 -41.33
N CYS A 31 -0.49 -5.98 -41.53
CA CYS A 31 0.33 -7.03 -40.90
C CYS A 31 0.29 -6.97 -39.37
N SER A 32 0.48 -5.81 -38.76
CA SER A 32 0.47 -5.59 -37.33
C SER A 32 -0.96 -5.58 -36.75
N GLY A 33 -1.95 -5.16 -37.54
CA GLY A 33 -3.36 -5.21 -37.17
C GLY A 33 -3.91 -6.61 -37.05
N LEU A 34 -3.53 -7.52 -37.94
CA LEU A 34 -3.87 -8.94 -37.86
C LEU A 34 -3.35 -9.53 -36.53
N VAL A 35 -2.07 -9.34 -36.25
CA VAL A 35 -1.46 -9.90 -35.04
C VAL A 35 -2.11 -9.35 -33.78
N LYS A 36 -2.31 -8.02 -33.71
CA LYS A 36 -2.99 -7.38 -32.57
C LYS A 36 -4.42 -7.90 -32.37
N TYR A 37 -5.15 -8.07 -33.45
CA TYR A 37 -6.53 -8.57 -33.39
C TYR A 37 -6.60 -10.00 -32.86
N VAL A 38 -5.71 -10.85 -33.36
CA VAL A 38 -5.63 -12.26 -32.92
C VAL A 38 -5.29 -12.38 -31.46
N TYR A 39 -4.28 -11.70 -30.97
CA TYR A 39 -3.91 -11.70 -29.55
C TYR A 39 -4.98 -11.07 -28.67
N GLY A 40 -5.60 -10.00 -29.14
CA GLY A 40 -6.68 -9.30 -28.45
C GLY A 40 -7.92 -10.16 -28.19
N HIS A 41 -8.21 -11.14 -29.06
CA HIS A 41 -9.30 -12.12 -28.85
C HIS A 41 -9.11 -12.91 -27.55
N PHE A 42 -7.89 -13.19 -27.16
CA PHE A 42 -7.54 -13.94 -25.96
C PHE A 42 -7.26 -13.02 -24.76
N GLY A 43 -7.61 -11.72 -24.84
CA GLY A 43 -7.37 -10.76 -23.77
C GLY A 43 -5.92 -10.27 -23.67
N ILE A 44 -5.05 -10.66 -24.61
CA ILE A 44 -3.64 -10.26 -24.64
C ILE A 44 -3.48 -8.98 -25.47
N ASN A 45 -3.22 -7.86 -24.80
CA ASN A 45 -3.11 -6.57 -25.48
C ASN A 45 -1.66 -6.31 -25.91
N ILE A 46 -1.41 -6.28 -27.23
CA ILE A 46 -0.13 -5.90 -27.81
C ILE A 46 -0.27 -4.57 -28.57
N SER A 47 0.84 -3.90 -28.83
CA SER A 47 0.89 -2.60 -29.52
C SER A 47 0.32 -2.67 -30.93
N ARG A 48 -0.01 -1.48 -31.50
CA ARG A 48 -0.66 -1.40 -32.83
C ARG A 48 0.31 -1.56 -34.01
N THR A 49 1.54 -1.16 -33.87
CA THR A 49 2.44 -1.05 -35.01
C THR A 49 3.60 -2.04 -34.94
N THR A 50 4.10 -2.46 -36.09
CA THR A 50 5.31 -3.31 -36.22
C THR A 50 6.49 -2.74 -35.41
N LYS A 51 6.67 -1.41 -35.42
CA LYS A 51 7.77 -0.73 -34.73
C LYS A 51 7.69 -0.85 -33.19
N THR A 52 6.51 -0.98 -32.64
CA THR A 52 6.29 -1.15 -31.19
C THR A 52 6.21 -2.62 -30.82
N GLN A 53 5.54 -3.46 -31.62
CA GLN A 53 5.44 -4.91 -31.40
C GLN A 53 6.79 -5.61 -31.33
N ILE A 54 7.79 -5.10 -32.04
CA ILE A 54 9.14 -5.69 -32.03
C ILE A 54 9.86 -5.57 -30.69
N ASN A 55 9.37 -4.72 -29.78
CA ASN A 55 9.95 -4.51 -28.46
C ASN A 55 9.15 -5.22 -27.36
N GLU A 56 8.09 -5.98 -27.70
CA GLU A 56 7.25 -6.68 -26.75
C GLU A 56 7.70 -8.12 -26.54
N GLY A 57 7.38 -8.67 -25.39
CA GLY A 57 7.69 -10.06 -25.06
C GLY A 57 9.19 -10.37 -25.02
N LYS A 58 9.49 -11.66 -25.07
CA LYS A 58 10.86 -12.20 -25.01
C LYS A 58 11.44 -12.35 -26.42
N GLU A 59 12.69 -11.94 -26.62
CA GLU A 59 13.39 -12.18 -27.87
C GLU A 59 13.69 -13.66 -28.07
N VAL A 60 13.45 -14.19 -29.29
CA VAL A 60 13.65 -15.60 -29.63
C VAL A 60 14.47 -15.72 -30.91
N GLY A 61 15.39 -16.68 -30.92
CA GLY A 61 16.16 -17.03 -32.11
C GLY A 61 15.33 -17.83 -33.12
N GLN A 62 15.77 -17.83 -34.40
CA GLN A 62 15.07 -18.54 -35.48
C GLN A 62 14.89 -20.03 -35.20
N ASN A 63 15.87 -20.67 -34.59
CA ASN A 63 15.86 -22.09 -34.23
C ASN A 63 15.02 -22.41 -32.95
N GLN A 64 14.50 -21.39 -32.28
CA GLN A 64 13.70 -21.50 -31.07
C GLN A 64 12.25 -21.11 -31.30
N LEU A 65 11.84 -20.86 -32.55
CA LEU A 65 10.49 -20.46 -32.91
C LEU A 65 9.45 -21.50 -32.49
N GLN A 66 8.39 -21.02 -31.83
CA GLN A 66 7.20 -21.80 -31.41
C GLN A 66 5.95 -21.22 -32.06
N LEU A 67 4.88 -22.03 -32.10
CA LEU A 67 3.58 -21.56 -32.55
C LEU A 67 3.16 -20.28 -31.83
N GLY A 68 2.69 -19.31 -32.61
CA GLY A 68 2.25 -18.02 -32.04
C GLY A 68 3.33 -16.95 -31.91
N ASP A 69 4.65 -17.28 -32.09
CA ASP A 69 5.70 -16.26 -32.05
C ASP A 69 5.50 -15.21 -33.14
N LEU A 70 5.73 -13.94 -32.79
CA LEU A 70 5.79 -12.85 -33.74
C LEU A 70 7.15 -12.93 -34.49
N VAL A 71 7.13 -13.10 -35.80
CA VAL A 71 8.33 -13.07 -36.59
C VAL A 71 8.34 -11.83 -37.46
N PHE A 72 9.47 -11.13 -37.48
CA PHE A 72 9.71 -9.91 -38.23
C PHE A 72 10.71 -10.25 -39.34
N PRO A 73 10.23 -10.46 -40.58
CA PRO A 73 11.14 -10.67 -41.74
C PRO A 73 11.95 -9.41 -42.06
N SER A 74 11.42 -8.23 -41.71
CA SER A 74 12.06 -6.92 -41.87
C SER A 74 11.54 -5.94 -40.82
N SER A 75 12.11 -4.74 -40.72
CA SER A 75 11.68 -3.67 -39.81
C SER A 75 10.25 -3.16 -40.05
N GLY A 76 9.70 -3.40 -41.25
CA GLY A 76 8.38 -2.90 -41.66
C GLY A 76 7.28 -3.97 -41.70
N HIS A 77 7.58 -5.23 -41.39
CA HIS A 77 6.64 -6.32 -41.53
C HIS A 77 6.67 -7.28 -40.34
N VAL A 78 5.50 -7.69 -39.87
CA VAL A 78 5.32 -8.70 -38.84
C VAL A 78 4.43 -9.84 -39.34
N THR A 79 4.74 -11.03 -38.90
CA THR A 79 4.01 -12.27 -39.21
C THR A 79 3.83 -13.09 -37.95
N LEU A 80 2.92 -14.06 -37.96
CA LEU A 80 2.71 -15.02 -36.88
C LEU A 80 3.25 -16.39 -37.30
N TYR A 81 4.12 -16.99 -36.49
CA TYR A 81 4.68 -18.31 -36.78
C TYR A 81 3.67 -19.42 -36.59
N VAL A 82 3.48 -20.26 -37.59
CA VAL A 82 2.47 -21.34 -37.59
C VAL A 82 3.09 -22.74 -37.67
N GLY A 83 4.39 -22.84 -37.40
CA GLY A 83 5.16 -24.11 -37.44
C GLY A 83 5.74 -24.44 -38.80
N ASN A 84 6.67 -25.39 -38.84
CA ASN A 84 7.29 -25.96 -40.03
C ASN A 84 7.85 -24.91 -41.00
N GLY A 85 8.49 -23.85 -40.48
CA GLY A 85 9.05 -22.77 -41.27
C GLY A 85 8.02 -21.91 -42.01
N LYS A 86 6.77 -21.91 -41.56
CA LYS A 86 5.68 -21.15 -42.17
C LYS A 86 5.13 -20.08 -41.22
N VAL A 87 4.57 -19.03 -41.82
CA VAL A 87 3.97 -17.90 -41.14
C VAL A 87 2.61 -17.55 -41.76
N ILE A 88 1.68 -17.01 -40.93
CA ILE A 88 0.46 -16.37 -41.43
C ILE A 88 0.62 -14.86 -41.31
N HIS A 89 0.19 -14.12 -42.33
CA HIS A 89 0.34 -12.68 -42.39
C HIS A 89 -0.62 -12.02 -43.38
N ALA A 90 -0.84 -10.70 -43.21
CA ALA A 90 -1.42 -9.82 -44.22
C ALA A 90 -0.28 -9.14 -45.00
N PRO A 91 -0.01 -9.52 -46.27
CA PRO A 91 1.27 -9.17 -46.92
C PRO A 91 1.40 -7.70 -47.33
N GLN A 92 0.55 -7.23 -48.24
CA GLN A 92 0.61 -5.90 -48.87
C GLN A 92 -0.72 -5.53 -49.55
N PRO A 93 -0.90 -4.27 -49.97
CA PRO A 93 -2.07 -3.86 -50.75
C PRO A 93 -2.30 -4.70 -51.99
N GLY A 94 -3.56 -5.13 -52.21
CA GLY A 94 -3.97 -5.97 -53.31
C GLY A 94 -3.84 -7.49 -53.03
N ASP A 95 -3.31 -7.86 -51.89
CA ASP A 95 -3.20 -9.25 -51.43
C ASP A 95 -4.17 -9.54 -50.28
N HIS A 96 -4.19 -10.75 -49.76
CA HIS A 96 -5.06 -11.24 -48.71
C HIS A 96 -4.25 -11.94 -47.62
N VAL A 97 -4.79 -12.07 -46.41
CA VAL A 97 -4.22 -12.89 -45.35
C VAL A 97 -4.00 -14.31 -45.87
N LYS A 98 -2.78 -14.80 -45.71
CA LYS A 98 -2.37 -16.12 -46.18
C LYS A 98 -1.25 -16.73 -45.38
N ILE A 99 -1.05 -18.03 -45.56
CA ILE A 99 0.11 -18.74 -45.04
C ILE A 99 1.21 -18.74 -46.15
N SER A 100 2.43 -18.37 -45.75
CA SER A 100 3.61 -18.36 -46.62
C SER A 100 4.78 -19.08 -45.95
N ASN A 101 5.75 -19.51 -46.71
CA ASN A 101 7.03 -19.92 -46.13
C ASN A 101 7.70 -18.70 -45.51
N LEU A 102 8.41 -18.87 -44.41
CA LEU A 102 9.23 -17.80 -43.80
C LEU A 102 10.42 -17.56 -44.78
N TRP A 103 10.39 -16.41 -45.43
CA TRP A 103 11.35 -16.05 -46.49
C TRP A 103 12.57 -15.27 -46.02
N SER A 104 12.47 -14.71 -44.81
CA SER A 104 13.54 -13.96 -44.17
C SER A 104 13.31 -13.95 -42.66
N PHE A 105 14.38 -13.81 -41.87
CA PHE A 105 14.32 -13.69 -40.41
C PHE A 105 15.24 -12.55 -40.00
N TRP A 106 14.64 -11.50 -39.37
CA TRP A 106 15.38 -10.40 -38.80
C TRP A 106 15.30 -10.44 -37.27
N ARG A 107 14.10 -10.59 -36.70
CA ARG A 107 13.85 -10.77 -35.26
C ARG A 107 12.59 -11.62 -35.02
N ALA A 108 12.48 -12.13 -33.82
CA ALA A 108 11.21 -12.70 -33.33
C ALA A 108 10.96 -12.38 -31.89
N ARG A 109 9.68 -12.37 -31.49
CA ARG A 109 9.22 -12.11 -30.16
C ARG A 109 8.19 -13.15 -29.72
N ARG A 110 8.38 -13.71 -28.52
CA ARG A 110 7.40 -14.57 -27.86
C ARG A 110 6.60 -13.75 -26.87
N ILE A 111 5.29 -13.70 -27.08
CA ILE A 111 4.34 -12.97 -26.23
C ILE A 111 3.80 -13.89 -25.13
N LEU A 112 3.59 -15.17 -25.43
CA LEU A 112 3.14 -16.16 -24.46
C LEU A 112 4.33 -16.62 -23.59
N ALA A 113 4.06 -16.94 -22.31
CA ALA A 113 5.07 -17.53 -21.45
C ALA A 113 5.50 -18.92 -21.97
N ASP A 114 6.79 -19.25 -21.86
CA ASP A 114 7.29 -20.59 -22.18
C ASP A 114 6.72 -21.60 -21.17
N GLU A 115 6.44 -22.83 -21.62
CA GLU A 115 6.00 -23.91 -20.72
C GLU A 115 7.02 -24.16 -19.60
N ASN A 116 8.31 -24.00 -19.89
CA ASN A 116 9.38 -24.10 -18.88
C ASN A 116 9.34 -22.95 -17.84
N ASP A 117 9.04 -21.72 -18.27
CA ASP A 117 8.90 -20.57 -17.38
C ASP A 117 7.66 -20.76 -16.48
N ILE A 118 6.59 -21.37 -17.00
CA ILE A 118 5.37 -21.70 -16.24
C ILE A 118 5.65 -22.80 -15.21
N GLN A 119 6.32 -23.88 -15.57
CA GLN A 119 6.69 -24.95 -14.63
C GLN A 119 7.63 -24.43 -13.54
N PHE A 120 8.59 -23.58 -13.89
CA PHE A 120 9.50 -22.96 -12.94
C PHE A 120 8.76 -22.04 -11.96
N THR A 121 7.81 -21.23 -12.45
CA THR A 121 6.97 -20.37 -11.60
C THR A 121 6.10 -21.20 -10.65
N GLN A 122 5.44 -22.25 -11.14
CA GLN A 122 4.66 -23.18 -10.32
C GLN A 122 5.49 -23.88 -9.26
N GLN A 123 6.73 -24.25 -9.58
CA GLN A 123 7.65 -24.89 -8.64
C GLN A 123 8.13 -23.90 -7.56
N ILE A 124 8.33 -22.64 -7.91
CA ILE A 124 8.62 -21.56 -6.94
C ILE A 124 7.41 -21.34 -6.02
N GLU A 125 6.21 -21.20 -6.57
CA GLU A 125 4.98 -21.03 -5.79
C GLU A 125 4.75 -22.20 -4.83
N GLN A 126 4.97 -23.44 -5.28
CA GLN A 126 4.88 -24.60 -4.42
C GLN A 126 5.96 -24.60 -3.32
N THR A 127 7.19 -24.22 -3.64
CA THR A 127 8.28 -24.11 -2.67
C THR A 127 8.02 -23.03 -1.62
N ILE A 128 7.44 -21.90 -2.04
CA ILE A 128 7.00 -20.82 -1.13
C ILE A 128 5.89 -21.33 -0.21
N ALA A 129 4.87 -22.00 -0.75
CA ALA A 129 3.77 -22.55 0.05
C ALA A 129 4.25 -23.62 1.04
N GLU A 130 5.24 -24.46 0.66
CA GLU A 130 5.87 -25.44 1.55
C GLU A 130 6.70 -24.76 2.64
N ALA A 131 7.44 -23.69 2.31
CA ALA A 131 8.19 -22.89 3.27
C ALA A 131 7.26 -22.15 4.26
N GLU A 132 6.17 -21.58 3.79
CA GLU A 132 5.14 -20.95 4.63
C GLU A 132 4.46 -21.97 5.55
N ALA A 133 4.18 -23.18 5.04
CA ALA A 133 3.64 -24.27 5.85
C ALA A 133 4.65 -24.78 6.90
N LEU A 134 5.96 -24.76 6.58
CA LEU A 134 7.03 -25.12 7.52
C LEU A 134 7.20 -24.02 8.58
N ILE A 135 7.13 -22.73 8.19
CA ILE A 135 7.15 -21.57 9.10
C ILE A 135 5.97 -21.65 10.07
N LYS A 136 4.77 -22.01 9.58
CA LYS A 136 3.60 -22.27 10.44
C LYS A 136 3.78 -23.49 11.35
N LYS A 137 4.59 -24.51 10.98
CA LYS A 137 4.86 -25.70 11.81
C LYS A 137 5.99 -25.49 12.82
N VAL A 138 6.93 -24.60 12.54
CA VAL A 138 7.90 -24.11 13.52
C VAL A 138 7.21 -23.02 14.34
N SER A 139 6.21 -23.43 15.15
CA SER A 139 5.61 -22.53 16.11
C SER A 139 6.71 -22.10 17.09
N LYS A 140 7.28 -20.89 16.89
CA LYS A 140 7.71 -20.08 18.03
C LYS A 140 6.62 -20.22 19.09
N PRO A 141 6.92 -20.45 20.39
CA PRO A 141 5.87 -20.43 21.39
C PRO A 141 5.06 -19.16 21.16
N SER A 142 3.80 -19.31 20.79
CA SER A 142 2.94 -18.17 20.47
C SER A 142 2.83 -17.33 21.74
N ILE A 143 3.30 -16.09 21.67
CA ILE A 143 3.06 -15.14 22.75
C ILE A 143 1.54 -14.99 22.82
N PRO A 144 0.89 -15.23 23.95
CA PRO A 144 -0.54 -15.09 24.05
C PRO A 144 -0.97 -13.64 23.69
N THR A 145 -2.11 -13.51 23.04
CA THR A 145 -2.72 -12.22 22.72
C THR A 145 -2.85 -11.36 23.97
N GLY A 146 -2.53 -10.07 23.85
CA GLY A 146 -2.59 -9.13 24.98
C GLY A 146 -1.34 -9.13 25.87
N ASN A 147 -0.37 -10.03 25.63
CA ASN A 147 0.84 -10.11 26.43
C ASN A 147 1.95 -9.18 25.93
N PHE A 148 2.78 -8.72 26.87
CA PHE A 148 3.95 -7.93 26.53
C PHE A 148 4.97 -8.76 25.72
N THR A 149 5.49 -8.14 24.66
CA THR A 149 6.66 -8.63 23.92
C THR A 149 7.94 -7.87 24.32
N LEU A 150 7.77 -6.62 24.78
CA LEU A 150 8.83 -5.76 25.25
C LEU A 150 8.28 -4.78 26.29
N GLN A 151 9.08 -4.50 27.30
CA GLN A 151 8.88 -3.37 28.23
C GLN A 151 10.25 -2.77 28.49
N THR A 152 10.46 -1.51 28.13
CA THR A 152 11.77 -0.87 28.25
C THR A 152 11.66 0.62 28.53
N ALA A 153 12.63 1.14 29.27
CA ALA A 153 12.90 2.56 29.37
C ALA A 153 13.65 3.02 28.11
N THR A 154 13.34 4.20 27.63
CA THR A 154 14.02 4.80 26.49
C THR A 154 15.12 5.78 26.90
N CYS A 155 15.96 6.21 25.96
CA CYS A 155 16.89 7.32 26.17
C CYS A 155 16.19 8.68 26.24
N LEU A 156 14.88 8.75 25.89
CA LEU A 156 14.10 9.99 26.01
C LEU A 156 13.65 10.19 27.47
N HIS A 157 13.96 11.34 28.03
CA HIS A 157 13.49 11.71 29.37
C HIS A 157 11.96 11.74 29.42
N ARG A 158 11.37 11.88 30.60
CA ARG A 158 9.92 12.05 30.76
C ARG A 158 9.38 13.14 29.86
N THR A 159 8.27 12.87 29.23
CA THR A 159 7.61 13.76 28.28
C THR A 159 6.23 14.20 28.80
N GLY A 160 5.61 15.13 28.10
CA GLY A 160 4.27 15.63 28.40
C GLY A 160 3.36 15.55 27.18
N ASN A 161 2.25 16.29 27.25
CA ASN A 161 1.29 16.37 26.15
C ASN A 161 1.79 17.19 24.95
N ASN A 162 2.97 17.79 25.07
CA ASN A 162 3.68 18.42 23.96
C ASN A 162 4.45 17.42 23.10
N PHE A 163 4.40 16.12 23.42
CA PHE A 163 4.93 15.04 22.57
C PHE A 163 3.80 14.18 22.03
N GLU A 164 3.97 13.72 20.81
CA GLU A 164 3.18 12.66 20.15
C GLU A 164 4.13 11.56 19.72
N PHE A 165 3.66 10.30 19.72
CA PHE A 165 4.50 9.14 19.43
C PHE A 165 3.87 8.37 18.28
N LEU A 166 4.70 8.02 17.30
CA LEU A 166 4.33 7.25 16.12
C LEU A 166 5.34 6.13 15.92
N VAL A 167 4.94 5.07 15.22
CA VAL A 167 5.79 3.91 14.98
C VAL A 167 5.97 3.71 13.48
N GLY A 168 7.23 3.51 13.06
CA GLY A 168 7.57 3.24 11.67
C GLY A 168 9.01 2.74 11.57
N ASP A 169 9.35 2.02 10.55
CA ASP A 169 10.72 1.55 10.27
C ASP A 169 11.47 2.65 9.51
N TYR A 170 12.28 3.44 10.22
CA TYR A 170 12.99 4.59 9.65
C TYR A 170 14.12 4.20 8.71
N ASN A 171 14.81 3.11 9.01
CA ASN A 171 16.02 2.69 8.31
C ASN A 171 15.87 1.41 7.50
N ASP A 172 14.61 0.94 7.31
CA ASP A 172 14.24 -0.24 6.52
C ASP A 172 14.96 -1.53 6.95
N ASN A 173 15.15 -1.68 8.28
CA ASN A 173 15.81 -2.86 8.85
C ASN A 173 14.84 -3.96 9.32
N GLY A 174 13.53 -3.75 9.15
CA GLY A 174 12.47 -4.66 9.57
C GLY A 174 12.12 -4.58 11.05
N ILE A 175 12.68 -3.63 11.80
CA ILE A 175 12.42 -3.41 13.22
C ILE A 175 11.81 -2.01 13.40
N PRO A 176 10.60 -1.89 13.94
CA PRO A 176 9.95 -0.59 14.06
C PRO A 176 10.69 0.35 15.03
N ASP A 177 10.91 1.57 14.57
CA ASP A 177 11.46 2.68 15.32
C ASP A 177 10.35 3.56 15.89
N VAL A 178 10.65 4.42 16.86
CA VAL A 178 9.69 5.33 17.47
C VAL A 178 10.01 6.77 17.11
N TYR A 179 9.09 7.42 16.42
CA TYR A 179 9.11 8.84 16.11
C TYR A 179 8.46 9.62 17.25
N CYS A 180 9.24 10.43 17.93
CA CYS A 180 8.83 11.31 19.02
C CYS A 180 8.68 12.73 18.46
N ILE A 181 7.45 13.15 18.20
CA ILE A 181 7.13 14.46 17.65
C ILE A 181 6.97 15.45 18.81
N LYS A 182 7.91 16.35 18.97
CA LYS A 182 7.87 17.42 19.96
C LYS A 182 7.20 18.66 19.37
N LYS A 183 5.99 18.94 19.79
CA LYS A 183 5.09 19.93 19.19
C LYS A 183 5.42 21.37 19.53
N ASN A 184 5.84 21.60 20.75
CA ASN A 184 6.13 22.93 21.27
C ASN A 184 7.10 22.89 22.46
N ASN A 185 7.47 24.08 22.97
CA ASN A 185 8.56 24.25 23.92
C ASN A 185 9.87 23.63 23.38
N THR A 186 10.08 23.81 22.09
CA THR A 186 11.30 23.40 21.38
C THR A 186 12.36 24.47 21.50
N GLY A 187 13.62 24.10 21.32
CA GLY A 187 14.69 25.11 21.31
C GLY A 187 14.81 25.84 19.98
N SER A 188 14.25 25.23 18.92
CA SER A 188 14.32 25.70 17.53
C SER A 188 13.22 26.69 17.16
N GLY A 189 12.08 26.68 17.89
CA GLY A 189 10.86 27.41 17.52
C GLY A 189 10.03 26.68 16.45
N HIS A 190 10.41 25.44 16.11
CA HIS A 190 9.71 24.57 15.17
C HIS A 190 9.31 23.26 15.83
N THR A 191 8.37 22.53 15.25
CA THR A 191 8.08 21.15 15.60
C THR A 191 9.35 20.32 15.33
N GLU A 192 9.75 19.48 16.30
CA GLU A 192 10.95 18.65 16.22
C GLU A 192 10.58 17.17 16.10
N VAL A 193 11.40 16.43 15.35
CA VAL A 193 11.30 14.96 15.20
C VAL A 193 12.56 14.34 15.84
N HIS A 194 12.33 13.41 16.78
CA HIS A 194 13.37 12.60 17.38
C HIS A 194 13.02 11.12 17.15
N ILE A 195 13.92 10.34 16.55
CA ILE A 195 13.68 8.95 16.20
C ILE A 195 14.51 8.04 17.10
N LEU A 196 13.85 7.14 17.82
CA LEU A 196 14.46 6.18 18.73
C LEU A 196 14.66 4.84 18.00
N ASP A 197 15.85 4.26 18.14
CA ASP A 197 16.28 3.01 17.51
C ASP A 197 15.61 1.77 18.11
N GLY A 198 14.72 1.14 17.35
CA GLY A 198 14.05 -0.11 17.75
C GLY A 198 15.02 -1.29 17.88
N ALA A 199 16.05 -1.37 17.04
CA ALA A 199 17.05 -2.43 17.10
C ALA A 199 17.88 -2.39 18.40
N ASN A 200 17.94 -1.22 19.06
CA ASN A 200 18.60 -0.99 20.35
C ASN A 200 17.62 -0.86 21.53
N ASN A 201 16.41 -1.44 21.39
CA ASN A 201 15.35 -1.33 22.39
C ASN A 201 15.10 0.15 22.81
N TYR A 202 15.14 1.08 21.85
CA TYR A 202 14.88 2.51 22.03
C TYR A 202 15.87 3.22 22.98
N GLY A 203 17.04 2.64 23.17
CA GLY A 203 18.10 3.16 24.04
C GLY A 203 18.97 4.26 23.42
N ASN A 204 18.84 4.48 22.10
CA ASN A 204 19.58 5.48 21.34
C ASN A 204 18.67 6.26 20.41
N PHE A 205 19.09 7.47 20.02
CA PHE A 205 18.50 8.18 18.90
C PHE A 205 19.17 7.75 17.59
N LEU A 206 18.36 7.47 16.56
CA LEU A 206 18.81 7.34 15.18
C LEU A 206 18.94 8.71 14.52
N PHE A 207 18.00 9.60 14.81
CA PHE A 207 17.89 10.89 14.14
C PHE A 207 17.24 11.93 15.03
N GLN A 208 17.60 13.18 14.88
CA GLN A 208 16.98 14.32 15.58
C GLN A 208 17.09 15.57 14.69
N THR A 209 15.95 16.21 14.43
CA THR A 209 15.91 17.41 13.60
C THR A 209 14.76 18.33 14.01
N GLU A 210 14.90 19.62 13.70
CA GLU A 210 13.77 20.53 13.56
C GLU A 210 13.12 20.34 12.18
N THR A 211 11.82 20.54 12.08
CA THR A 211 11.09 20.50 10.82
C THR A 211 10.86 21.90 10.26
N ILE A 212 10.39 22.00 9.01
CA ILE A 212 9.95 23.30 8.46
C ILE A 212 8.64 23.80 9.12
N LEU A 213 7.90 22.92 9.83
CA LEU A 213 6.66 23.29 10.49
C LEU A 213 6.96 24.05 11.80
N HIS A 214 6.36 25.24 11.96
CA HIS A 214 6.43 25.99 13.21
C HIS A 214 5.96 25.15 14.41
N GLU A 215 6.20 25.61 15.63
CA GLU A 215 5.64 24.96 16.84
C GLU A 215 4.13 24.79 16.72
N THR A 216 3.65 23.62 17.10
CA THR A 216 2.24 23.22 16.99
C THR A 216 1.62 23.03 18.37
N ASP A 217 0.31 22.91 18.42
CA ASP A 217 -0.46 22.78 19.66
C ASP A 217 -1.37 21.54 19.66
N GLY A 218 -2.36 21.51 20.54
CA GLY A 218 -3.34 20.41 20.62
C GLY A 218 -4.32 20.35 19.44
N ASN A 219 -4.30 21.34 18.54
CA ASN A 219 -5.09 21.32 17.30
C ASN A 219 -4.44 20.48 16.21
N TRP A 220 -3.19 20.09 16.40
CA TRP A 220 -2.44 19.26 15.45
C TRP A 220 -2.36 17.81 15.91
N GLN A 221 -2.42 16.92 14.96
CA GLN A 221 -2.16 15.50 15.10
C GLN A 221 -1.22 15.05 13.98
N PHE A 222 -0.46 13.98 14.23
CA PHE A 222 0.55 13.50 13.30
C PHE A 222 0.30 12.05 12.94
N CYS A 223 0.68 11.66 11.71
CA CYS A 223 0.72 10.29 11.23
C CYS A 223 1.98 10.10 10.36
N LEU A 224 2.37 8.85 10.12
CA LEU A 224 3.49 8.49 9.25
C LEU A 224 2.99 7.70 8.04
N GLY A 225 3.60 7.94 6.88
CA GLY A 225 3.37 7.15 5.68
C GLY A 225 4.20 7.66 4.52
N ASP A 226 4.53 6.82 3.57
CA ASP A 226 5.24 7.18 2.35
C ASP A 226 4.23 7.75 1.33
N TYR A 227 4.14 9.07 1.22
CA TYR A 227 3.16 9.77 0.38
C TYR A 227 3.48 9.67 -1.11
N ASN A 228 4.75 9.74 -1.46
CA ASN A 228 5.23 9.83 -2.84
C ASN A 228 5.86 8.54 -3.36
N ASN A 229 5.84 7.46 -2.55
CA ASN A 229 6.44 6.16 -2.83
C ASN A 229 7.95 6.24 -3.14
N ASP A 230 8.68 7.11 -2.40
CA ASP A 230 10.13 7.24 -2.52
C ASP A 230 10.91 6.33 -1.57
N GLY A 231 10.21 5.57 -0.72
CA GLY A 231 10.76 4.64 0.25
C GLY A 231 11.12 5.27 1.60
N TYR A 232 10.84 6.55 1.80
CA TYR A 232 11.01 7.23 3.07
C TYR A 232 9.65 7.54 3.69
N LEU A 233 9.54 7.39 5.01
CA LEU A 233 8.30 7.75 5.72
C LEU A 233 8.19 9.27 5.84
N ASP A 234 7.14 9.82 5.28
CA ASP A 234 6.78 11.23 5.36
C ASP A 234 5.95 11.51 6.61
N LEU A 235 6.03 12.74 7.11
CA LEU A 235 5.27 13.18 8.28
C LEU A 235 4.02 13.93 7.84
N TYR A 236 2.86 13.32 8.08
CA TYR A 236 1.56 13.94 7.90
C TYR A 236 1.20 14.77 9.13
N CYS A 237 0.99 16.05 8.93
CA CYS A 237 0.66 17.04 9.96
C CYS A 237 -0.78 17.50 9.72
N ILE A 238 -1.72 17.05 10.55
CA ILE A 238 -3.16 17.29 10.39
C ILE A 238 -3.58 18.41 11.30
N CYS A 239 -3.92 19.56 10.72
CA CYS A 239 -4.45 20.73 11.43
C CYS A 239 -5.96 20.66 11.50
N LYS A 240 -6.51 20.50 12.71
CA LYS A 240 -7.93 20.24 12.97
C LYS A 240 -8.79 21.49 12.87
N LYS A 241 -8.29 22.64 13.31
CA LYS A 241 -9.07 23.90 13.38
C LYS A 241 -8.19 25.14 13.38
N ASN A 242 -8.82 26.29 13.25
CA ASN A 242 -8.17 27.60 13.06
C ASN A 242 -7.37 27.64 11.77
N THR A 243 -7.86 26.98 10.75
CA THR A 243 -7.23 26.82 9.45
C THR A 243 -7.63 27.94 8.50
N GLY A 244 -6.78 28.21 7.50
CA GLY A 244 -7.08 29.21 6.47
C GLY A 244 -8.16 28.78 5.50
N SER A 245 -8.34 27.47 5.32
CA SER A 245 -9.34 26.86 4.43
C SER A 245 -10.71 26.70 5.06
N HIS A 246 -10.86 26.89 6.37
CA HIS A 246 -12.06 26.56 7.15
C HIS A 246 -12.44 25.06 7.11
N SER A 247 -11.46 24.22 6.83
CA SER A 247 -11.56 22.76 6.83
C SER A 247 -10.40 22.15 7.59
N THR A 248 -10.46 20.88 7.95
CA THR A 248 -9.28 20.14 8.42
C THR A 248 -8.23 20.17 7.30
N GLU A 249 -7.00 20.55 7.61
CA GLU A 249 -5.90 20.64 6.65
C GLU A 249 -4.90 19.50 6.84
N VAL A 250 -4.34 19.06 5.73
CA VAL A 250 -3.23 18.10 5.68
C VAL A 250 -2.00 18.79 5.10
N HIS A 251 -0.93 18.77 5.87
CA HIS A 251 0.40 19.21 5.47
C HIS A 251 1.33 18.00 5.55
N ILE A 252 2.06 17.68 4.48
CA ILE A 252 2.94 16.52 4.41
C ILE A 252 4.37 17.01 4.26
N LEU A 253 5.23 16.59 5.19
CA LEU A 253 6.66 16.91 5.18
C LEU A 253 7.44 15.74 4.64
N SER A 254 8.41 16.01 3.75
CA SER A 254 9.23 14.99 3.11
C SER A 254 10.20 14.33 4.08
N GLY A 255 10.10 13.00 4.23
CA GLY A 255 11.05 12.20 4.99
C GLY A 255 12.42 12.13 4.33
N SER A 256 12.48 12.13 3.00
CA SER A 256 13.74 12.11 2.25
C SER A 256 14.51 13.43 2.30
N ASP A 257 13.88 14.51 2.78
CA ASP A 257 14.50 15.84 3.00
C ASP A 257 14.51 16.22 4.49
N ASP A 258 14.66 15.21 5.36
CA ASP A 258 14.76 15.42 6.82
C ASP A 258 13.60 16.29 7.39
N PHE A 259 12.42 16.21 6.79
CA PHE A 259 11.23 17.02 7.11
C PHE A 259 11.40 18.53 6.88
N GLY A 260 12.35 18.90 6.01
CA GLY A 260 12.71 20.28 5.69
C GLY A 260 11.87 20.92 4.59
N SER A 261 11.02 20.17 3.90
CA SER A 261 10.15 20.67 2.82
C SER A 261 8.76 20.08 2.86
N PHE A 262 7.77 20.80 2.29
CA PHE A 262 6.41 20.31 2.12
C PHE A 262 6.26 19.57 0.79
N LEU A 263 5.68 18.36 0.83
CA LEU A 263 5.21 17.63 -0.35
C LEU A 263 3.78 18.04 -0.71
N LEU A 264 2.94 18.32 0.29
CA LEU A 264 1.56 18.74 0.13
C LEU A 264 1.15 19.72 1.22
N GLN A 265 0.35 20.72 0.87
CA GLN A 265 -0.41 21.54 1.81
C GLN A 265 -1.80 21.78 1.22
N THR A 266 -2.84 21.27 1.88
CA THR A 266 -4.20 21.35 1.35
C THR A 266 -5.26 21.35 2.46
N GLY A 267 -6.34 22.09 2.24
CA GLY A 267 -7.58 21.87 2.96
C GLY A 267 -8.26 20.62 2.43
N THR A 268 -8.93 19.87 3.29
CA THR A 268 -9.66 18.65 2.91
C THR A 268 -11.15 18.92 2.72
N ASN A 269 -11.90 17.92 2.27
CA ASN A 269 -13.37 18.00 2.22
C ASN A 269 -14.03 17.78 3.61
N LEU A 270 -13.24 17.59 4.65
CA LEU A 270 -13.74 17.53 6.04
C LEU A 270 -13.68 18.92 6.66
N HIS A 271 -14.82 19.38 7.21
CA HIS A 271 -14.88 20.65 7.94
C HIS A 271 -13.84 20.67 9.09
N GLU A 272 -13.60 21.84 9.67
CA GLU A 272 -12.77 21.95 10.86
C GLU A 272 -13.27 20.99 11.96
N THR A 273 -12.34 20.29 12.59
CA THR A 273 -12.59 19.26 13.60
C THR A 273 -12.04 19.64 14.97
N ASP A 274 -12.21 18.78 15.93
CA ASP A 274 -11.74 18.98 17.30
C ASP A 274 -11.19 17.67 17.90
N ASN A 275 -11.05 17.60 19.22
CA ASN A 275 -10.54 16.42 19.92
C ASN A 275 -11.52 15.24 19.93
N THR A 276 -12.74 15.39 19.42
CA THR A 276 -13.68 14.27 19.20
C THR A 276 -13.30 13.44 17.98
N TRP A 277 -12.29 13.86 17.23
CA TRP A 277 -11.76 13.17 16.06
C TRP A 277 -10.34 12.63 16.32
N LYS A 278 -10.04 11.51 15.68
CA LYS A 278 -8.71 10.90 15.56
C LYS A 278 -8.43 10.64 14.07
N PHE A 279 -7.18 10.76 13.68
CA PHE A 279 -6.74 10.55 12.29
C PHE A 279 -5.72 9.44 12.22
N CYS A 280 -5.83 8.57 11.22
CA CYS A 280 -4.90 7.50 10.89
C CYS A 280 -4.75 7.40 9.38
N LEU A 281 -3.77 6.64 8.91
CA LEU A 281 -3.51 6.43 7.48
C LEU A 281 -3.50 4.93 7.17
N ASP A 282 -4.07 4.56 6.04
CA ASP A 282 -3.88 3.27 5.38
C ASP A 282 -4.36 3.37 3.93
N ASP A 283 -4.00 2.44 3.05
CA ASP A 283 -4.55 2.34 1.70
C ASP A 283 -5.85 1.51 1.71
N PHE A 284 -6.98 2.18 1.99
CA PHE A 284 -8.27 1.52 2.19
C PHE A 284 -8.79 0.80 0.95
N ASN A 285 -8.56 1.37 -0.22
CA ASN A 285 -9.14 0.89 -1.47
C ASN A 285 -8.13 0.12 -2.35
N GLY A 286 -6.86 -0.02 -1.92
CA GLY A 286 -5.81 -0.73 -2.63
C GLY A 286 -5.34 -0.02 -3.90
N ASP A 287 -5.47 1.32 -3.98
CA ASP A 287 -5.08 2.09 -5.17
C ASP A 287 -3.62 2.57 -5.13
N GLY A 288 -2.89 2.28 -4.06
CA GLY A 288 -1.49 2.63 -3.85
C GLY A 288 -1.27 4.03 -3.29
N TYR A 289 -2.34 4.74 -2.91
CA TYR A 289 -2.28 6.03 -2.21
C TYR A 289 -2.78 5.86 -0.78
N LEU A 290 -2.09 6.45 0.18
CA LEU A 290 -2.53 6.43 1.57
C LEU A 290 -3.77 7.31 1.75
N ASP A 291 -4.85 6.70 2.22
CA ASP A 291 -6.11 7.36 2.53
C ASP A 291 -6.14 7.85 3.98
N LEU A 292 -6.84 8.95 4.23
CA LEU A 292 -6.98 9.53 5.57
C LEU A 292 -8.25 9.01 6.25
N PHE A 293 -8.07 8.18 7.25
CA PHE A 293 -9.11 7.72 8.15
C PHE A 293 -9.42 8.81 9.18
N CYS A 294 -10.61 9.36 9.12
CA CYS A 294 -11.14 10.37 10.03
C CYS A 294 -12.14 9.68 10.97
N ILE A 295 -11.72 9.37 12.17
CA ILE A 295 -12.48 8.60 13.16
C ILE A 295 -13.18 9.58 14.10
N LYS A 296 -14.50 9.65 14.02
CA LYS A 296 -15.34 10.48 14.91
C LYS A 296 -15.77 9.69 16.12
N LYS A 297 -15.23 10.03 17.27
CA LYS A 297 -15.39 9.31 18.54
C LYS A 297 -16.73 9.56 19.23
N SER A 298 -17.19 10.80 19.21
CA SER A 298 -18.39 11.24 19.94
C SER A 298 -19.10 12.40 19.22
N ASN A 299 -20.29 12.72 19.71
CA ASN A 299 -21.19 13.68 19.08
C ASN A 299 -21.52 13.27 17.64
N THR A 300 -21.67 11.98 17.41
CA THR A 300 -22.06 11.39 16.13
C THR A 300 -23.57 11.42 15.95
N GLY A 301 -24.04 11.40 14.72
CA GLY A 301 -25.48 11.31 14.46
C GLY A 301 -26.04 9.90 14.63
N SER A 302 -25.19 8.89 14.58
CA SER A 302 -25.53 7.47 14.63
C SER A 302 -25.58 6.88 16.03
N GLY A 303 -25.00 7.55 17.04
CA GLY A 303 -24.79 7.00 18.39
C GLY A 303 -23.67 5.96 18.46
N SER A 304 -22.89 5.82 17.39
CA SER A 304 -21.70 4.94 17.29
C SER A 304 -20.48 5.76 16.92
N THR A 305 -19.29 5.24 17.17
CA THR A 305 -18.06 5.74 16.56
C THR A 305 -18.19 5.65 15.05
N GLU A 306 -17.85 6.71 14.33
CA GLU A 306 -17.96 6.78 12.87
C GLU A 306 -16.59 6.82 12.21
N VAL A 307 -16.47 6.20 11.04
CA VAL A 307 -15.29 6.26 10.18
C VAL A 307 -15.66 6.95 8.88
N HIS A 308 -14.91 8.01 8.56
CA HIS A 308 -14.99 8.74 7.31
C HIS A 308 -13.60 8.67 6.66
N ILE A 309 -13.50 8.23 5.40
CA ILE A 309 -12.22 8.06 4.72
C ILE A 309 -12.14 9.01 3.55
N LEU A 310 -11.09 9.81 3.53
CA LEU A 310 -10.77 10.73 2.45
C LEU A 310 -9.68 10.13 1.57
N GLY A 311 -9.92 10.08 0.26
CA GLY A 311 -9.03 9.44 -0.71
C GLY A 311 -7.72 10.20 -0.92
N GLY A 312 -6.59 9.52 -0.78
CA GLY A 312 -5.26 10.06 -1.02
C GLY A 312 -5.05 10.47 -2.49
N ASN A 313 -5.57 9.66 -3.42
CA ASN A 313 -5.48 9.93 -4.86
C ASN A 313 -6.17 11.24 -5.30
N SER A 314 -7.05 11.81 -4.46
CA SER A 314 -7.72 13.09 -4.68
C SER A 314 -7.11 14.23 -3.86
N ASN A 315 -5.94 14.04 -3.25
CA ASN A 315 -5.37 14.94 -2.24
C ASN A 315 -6.40 15.26 -1.13
N TYR A 316 -7.12 14.24 -0.67
CA TYR A 316 -8.11 14.30 0.42
C TYR A 316 -9.32 15.22 0.14
N GLN A 317 -9.63 15.45 -1.14
CA GLN A 317 -10.78 16.26 -1.56
C GLN A 317 -12.08 15.48 -1.68
N ASN A 318 -12.02 14.13 -1.69
CA ASN A 318 -13.20 13.29 -1.84
C ASN A 318 -13.31 12.28 -0.70
N PHE A 319 -14.51 12.14 -0.13
CA PHE A 319 -14.82 10.98 0.70
C PHE A 319 -14.98 9.77 -0.20
N ILE A 320 -14.22 8.71 0.10
CA ILE A 320 -14.34 7.42 -0.58
C ILE A 320 -15.18 6.42 0.23
N PHE A 321 -15.32 6.65 1.55
CA PHE A 321 -16.11 5.80 2.43
C PHE A 321 -16.60 6.58 3.65
N GLN A 322 -17.81 6.26 4.14
CA GLN A 322 -18.37 6.80 5.38
C GLN A 322 -19.33 5.78 6.00
N THR A 323 -19.14 5.48 7.28
CA THR A 323 -20.00 4.54 8.01
C THR A 323 -20.02 4.80 9.52
N ALA A 324 -21.12 4.43 10.16
CA ALA A 324 -21.14 4.14 11.60
C ALA A 324 -20.53 2.75 11.82
N THR A 325 -19.77 2.55 12.89
CA THR A 325 -19.16 1.26 13.22
C THR A 325 -20.02 0.46 14.21
N ALA A 326 -19.67 -0.80 14.47
CA ALA A 326 -20.26 -1.59 15.53
C ALA A 326 -19.88 -1.12 16.96
N LEU A 327 -18.89 -0.22 17.07
CA LEU A 327 -18.50 0.35 18.35
C LEU A 327 -19.39 1.55 18.70
N HIS A 328 -19.96 1.56 19.91
CA HIS A 328 -20.71 2.70 20.42
C HIS A 328 -19.88 3.99 20.42
N GLU A 329 -20.52 5.14 20.62
CA GLU A 329 -19.78 6.40 20.85
C GLU A 329 -18.76 6.23 21.97
N THR A 330 -17.58 6.77 21.76
CA THR A 330 -16.44 6.71 22.69
C THR A 330 -16.07 8.12 23.15
N GLY A 331 -15.08 8.22 24.01
CA GLY A 331 -14.62 9.51 24.54
C GLY A 331 -13.10 9.56 24.63
N ASP A 332 -12.58 10.43 25.47
CA ASP A 332 -11.13 10.61 25.67
C ASP A 332 -10.44 9.41 26.36
N ASN A 333 -11.24 8.49 26.94
CA ASN A 333 -10.74 7.22 27.47
C ASN A 333 -10.47 6.18 26.39
N TRP A 334 -10.67 6.51 25.11
CA TRP A 334 -10.32 5.66 23.96
C TRP A 334 -9.24 6.32 23.10
N ASP A 335 -8.42 5.49 22.46
CA ASP A 335 -7.51 5.85 21.39
C ASP A 335 -7.73 4.92 20.19
N PHE A 336 -7.21 5.27 19.02
CA PHE A 336 -7.45 4.53 17.80
C PHE A 336 -6.17 4.46 16.95
N GLY A 337 -6.00 3.34 16.26
CA GLY A 337 -5.02 3.12 15.23
C GLY A 337 -5.64 2.36 14.05
N VAL A 338 -4.96 2.35 12.93
CA VAL A 338 -5.34 1.56 11.74
C VAL A 338 -4.13 0.77 11.28
N TRP A 339 -4.34 -0.48 10.93
CA TRP A 339 -3.33 -1.33 10.31
C TRP A 339 -4.01 -2.40 9.45
N ASP A 340 -3.53 -2.59 8.23
CA ASP A 340 -4.09 -3.55 7.26
C ASP A 340 -5.62 -3.42 7.13
N ASN A 341 -6.05 -2.16 6.95
CA ASN A 341 -7.46 -1.73 6.86
C ASN A 341 -8.35 -2.06 8.08
N ASN A 342 -7.80 -2.58 9.16
CA ASN A 342 -8.54 -2.85 10.38
C ASN A 342 -8.43 -1.69 11.37
N LEU A 343 -9.55 -1.38 12.04
CA LEU A 343 -9.61 -0.32 13.05
C LEU A 343 -9.35 -0.90 14.44
N TYR A 344 -8.26 -0.50 15.03
CA TYR A 344 -7.88 -0.83 16.41
C TYR A 344 -8.43 0.24 17.36
N CYS A 345 -9.29 -0.18 18.26
CA CYS A 345 -9.95 0.66 19.25
C CYS A 345 -9.38 0.31 20.63
N ILE A 346 -8.64 1.23 21.24
CA ILE A 346 -7.94 1.03 22.50
C ILE A 346 -8.71 1.69 23.63
N ALA A 347 -9.36 0.88 24.49
CA ALA A 347 -10.02 1.35 25.70
C ALA A 347 -9.00 1.47 26.84
N LYS A 348 -8.69 2.68 27.25
CA LYS A 348 -7.64 3.00 28.22
C LYS A 348 -8.02 2.68 29.65
N ASN A 349 -9.27 2.94 30.03
CA ASN A 349 -9.80 2.76 31.39
C ASN A 349 -11.32 2.58 31.40
N ASN A 350 -11.88 2.31 32.56
CA ASN A 350 -13.26 1.91 32.79
C ASN A 350 -13.63 0.65 31.99
N THR A 351 -12.70 -0.30 31.91
CA THR A 351 -12.83 -1.54 31.17
C THR A 351 -13.35 -2.67 32.08
N GLY A 352 -13.94 -3.69 31.45
CA GLY A 352 -14.43 -4.86 32.17
C GLY A 352 -13.31 -5.77 32.69
N SER A 353 -12.16 -5.75 32.06
CA SER A 353 -10.98 -6.55 32.44
C SER A 353 -10.09 -5.88 33.50
N HIS A 354 -10.35 -4.62 33.86
CA HIS A 354 -9.47 -3.80 34.71
C HIS A 354 -8.05 -3.63 34.11
N SER A 355 -7.93 -3.72 32.80
CA SER A 355 -6.71 -3.48 32.04
C SER A 355 -7.04 -2.65 30.80
N THR A 356 -6.03 -2.11 30.13
CA THR A 356 -6.22 -1.54 28.78
C THR A 356 -6.74 -2.65 27.86
N GLU A 357 -7.86 -2.41 27.18
CA GLU A 357 -8.46 -3.38 26.25
C GLU A 357 -8.25 -2.94 24.81
N VAL A 358 -8.15 -3.93 23.92
CA VAL A 358 -8.09 -3.73 22.47
C VAL A 358 -9.25 -4.44 21.81
N HIS A 359 -10.00 -3.68 21.01
CA HIS A 359 -11.07 -4.17 20.16
C HIS A 359 -10.70 -3.87 18.72
N VAL A 360 -10.69 -4.87 17.84
CA VAL A 360 -10.33 -4.70 16.42
C VAL A 360 -11.55 -4.93 15.56
N LEU A 361 -11.91 -3.94 14.77
CA LEU A 361 -13.00 -3.99 13.80
C LEU A 361 -12.46 -4.22 12.40
N SER A 362 -13.05 -5.18 11.70
CA SER A 362 -12.66 -5.57 10.34
C SER A 362 -13.04 -4.50 9.31
N GLY A 363 -12.08 -4.03 8.51
CA GLY A 363 -12.33 -3.21 7.34
C GLY A 363 -13.16 -3.93 6.27
N ASP A 364 -12.90 -5.21 6.04
CA ASP A 364 -13.66 -6.05 5.09
C ASP A 364 -15.16 -6.13 5.40
N SER A 365 -15.53 -5.96 6.68
CA SER A 365 -16.92 -5.91 7.12
C SER A 365 -17.50 -4.50 7.16
N ASN A 366 -16.80 -3.50 6.60
CA ASN A 366 -17.13 -2.09 6.77
C ASN A 366 -17.21 -1.69 8.26
N PHE A 367 -16.32 -2.21 9.09
CA PHE A 367 -16.20 -2.00 10.53
C PHE A 367 -17.46 -2.43 11.33
N GLN A 368 -18.19 -3.44 10.84
CA GLN A 368 -19.38 -3.99 11.49
C GLN A 368 -19.09 -5.23 12.35
N ASN A 369 -17.96 -5.91 12.14
CA ASN A 369 -17.60 -7.12 12.87
C ASN A 369 -16.31 -6.93 13.65
N PHE A 370 -16.32 -7.41 14.91
CA PHE A 370 -15.11 -7.50 15.71
C PHE A 370 -14.29 -8.74 15.31
N LEU A 371 -13.02 -8.55 14.98
CA LEU A 371 -12.04 -9.62 14.79
C LEU A 371 -11.45 -10.05 16.14
N LEU A 372 -11.27 -9.09 17.04
CA LEU A 372 -10.69 -9.30 18.37
C LEU A 372 -11.34 -8.40 19.40
N GLN A 373 -11.53 -8.93 20.60
CA GLN A 373 -11.85 -8.17 21.81
C GLN A 373 -11.08 -8.81 22.96
N THR A 374 -10.11 -8.10 23.54
CA THR A 374 -9.24 -8.66 24.58
C THR A 374 -8.76 -7.62 25.57
N GLY A 375 -8.64 -8.02 26.84
CA GLY A 375 -7.82 -7.31 27.82
C GLY A 375 -6.34 -7.57 27.56
N THR A 376 -5.50 -6.64 27.94
CA THR A 376 -4.05 -6.75 27.83
C THR A 376 -3.39 -6.91 29.20
N GLN A 377 -2.09 -7.21 29.22
CA GLN A 377 -1.30 -7.15 30.46
C GLN A 377 -1.02 -5.73 30.95
N LEU A 378 -1.32 -4.71 30.14
CA LEU A 378 -1.18 -3.32 30.53
C LEU A 378 -2.38 -2.95 31.41
N HIS A 379 -2.11 -2.47 32.62
CA HIS A 379 -3.15 -1.95 33.50
C HIS A 379 -3.96 -0.83 32.82
N GLU A 380 -5.08 -0.47 33.39
CA GLU A 380 -5.81 0.71 32.95
C GLU A 380 -4.91 1.95 32.94
N THR A 381 -5.00 2.72 31.86
CA THR A 381 -4.11 3.87 31.59
C THR A 381 -4.89 5.19 31.54
N GLY A 382 -4.17 6.29 31.54
CA GLY A 382 -4.72 7.65 31.47
C GLY A 382 -4.12 8.46 30.33
N ASN A 383 -4.12 9.78 30.49
CA ASN A 383 -3.57 10.72 29.52
C ASN A 383 -2.03 10.79 29.54
N ASP A 384 -1.42 10.13 30.50
CA ASP A 384 0.02 9.89 30.59
C ASP A 384 0.51 8.80 29.63
N PHE A 385 -0.41 8.09 28.98
CA PHE A 385 -0.13 7.14 27.91
C PHE A 385 -0.53 7.68 26.54
N ALA A 386 0.22 7.30 25.52
CA ALA A 386 -0.13 7.39 24.12
C ALA A 386 -0.02 6.01 23.48
N PHE A 387 -0.68 5.81 22.35
CA PHE A 387 -0.74 4.52 21.68
C PHE A 387 -0.55 4.68 20.18
N ASP A 388 0.07 3.65 19.58
CA ASP A 388 0.13 3.46 18.14
C ASP A 388 0.13 1.97 17.81
N VAL A 389 -0.18 1.62 16.56
CA VAL A 389 -0.28 0.23 16.06
C VAL A 389 0.69 0.04 14.91
N TYR A 390 1.44 -1.07 14.97
CA TYR A 390 2.34 -1.44 13.88
C TYR A 390 2.43 -2.97 13.78
N GLY A 391 2.03 -3.53 12.64
CA GLY A 391 1.97 -4.98 12.45
C GLY A 391 1.00 -5.64 13.45
N ASP A 392 1.47 -6.69 14.09
CA ASP A 392 0.76 -7.46 15.11
C ASP A 392 0.93 -6.91 16.54
N LYS A 393 1.31 -5.64 16.69
CA LYS A 393 1.65 -5.05 17.97
C LYS A 393 0.93 -3.74 18.25
N LEU A 394 0.47 -3.60 19.48
CA LEU A 394 0.14 -2.33 20.08
C LEU A 394 1.37 -1.77 20.81
N PHE A 395 1.76 -0.56 20.48
CA PHE A 395 2.78 0.21 21.18
C PHE A 395 2.09 1.15 22.16
N ALA A 396 2.46 1.05 23.43
CA ALA A 396 1.98 1.94 24.50
C ALA A 396 3.17 2.72 25.08
N PHE A 397 3.08 4.03 25.03
CA PHE A 397 4.13 4.96 25.46
C PHE A 397 3.73 5.57 26.80
N SER A 398 4.43 5.17 27.87
CA SER A 398 4.31 5.82 29.18
C SER A 398 5.16 7.09 29.20
N LYS A 399 4.51 8.26 29.17
CA LYS A 399 5.16 9.57 29.15
C LYS A 399 5.89 9.88 30.47
N GLN A 400 5.44 9.28 31.57
CA GLN A 400 5.90 9.51 32.94
C GLN A 400 6.46 8.24 33.59
N GLY A 401 7.24 7.47 32.82
CA GLY A 401 7.76 6.18 33.27
C GLY A 401 8.48 6.22 34.63
N GLN A 402 8.52 5.09 35.29
CA GLN A 402 9.14 4.95 36.63
C GLN A 402 10.64 5.20 36.64
N SER A 403 11.31 4.95 35.49
CA SER A 403 12.75 5.13 35.29
C SER A 403 13.20 6.59 35.08
N ASN A 404 12.32 7.58 35.27
CA ASN A 404 12.53 9.00 34.90
C ASN A 404 12.71 9.22 33.39
N SER A 405 12.28 8.28 32.58
CA SER A 405 12.25 8.36 31.12
C SER A 405 10.86 8.06 30.60
N THR A 406 10.65 8.31 29.32
CA THR A 406 9.53 7.73 28.59
C THR A 406 9.79 6.23 28.42
N GLU A 407 8.78 5.41 28.62
CA GLU A 407 8.87 3.95 28.49
C GLU A 407 8.04 3.47 27.28
N VAL A 408 8.53 2.42 26.63
CA VAL A 408 7.83 1.73 25.54
C VAL A 408 7.42 0.35 26.00
N HIS A 409 6.14 0.04 25.84
CA HIS A 409 5.57 -1.27 26.07
C HIS A 409 4.99 -1.79 24.75
N CYS A 410 5.50 -2.90 24.24
CA CYS A 410 4.95 -3.55 23.06
C CYS A 410 4.09 -4.73 23.49
N ILE A 411 2.87 -4.80 22.98
CA ILE A 411 1.87 -5.81 23.33
C ILE A 411 1.49 -6.56 22.05
N HIS A 412 1.48 -7.88 22.10
CA HIS A 412 1.12 -8.73 20.96
C HIS A 412 -0.39 -8.74 20.74
N ILE A 413 -0.84 -8.28 19.58
CA ILE A 413 -2.25 -8.20 19.15
C ILE A 413 -2.37 -8.78 17.74
N PRO A 414 -2.28 -10.10 17.55
CA PRO A 414 -2.42 -10.73 16.25
C PRO A 414 -3.89 -10.73 15.81
N VAL A 415 -4.13 -10.28 14.57
CA VAL A 415 -5.46 -10.27 13.94
C VAL A 415 -5.40 -10.95 12.58
#